data_6f86938b17edf9317ca854a529ecc9e8
#
_entry.id   6f86938b17edf9317ca854a529ecc9e8
#
_cell.length_a   1.000
_cell.length_b   1.000
_cell.length_c   1.000
_cell.angle_alpha   90.00
_cell.angle_beta   90.00
_cell.angle_gamma   90.00
#
_symmetry.space_group_name_H-M   'P 1'
#
loop_
_entity.id
_entity.type
_entity.pdbx_description
1 polymer ?
#
loop_
_entity_poly.entity_id
_entity_poly.type
_entity_poly.pdbx_seq_one_letter_code
_entity_poly.pdbx_strand_id
1 'polypeptide(L)'
;MPPPSSHPKFTSRELTVMILAGLILVLAPWGWGGVVLWTVAAALGLAAAAFVAVFAEARTQRHAMAVWFLGLVLALVGASNEGAAPWTYRWLDYVCFPAFALIGSSIAAFLLSRDLTSRPAAELRHELFRSVPFLAGVALFTYFAVQDFNAWGIVVDREAFWAKQGLPGIDVGKFDIRPQPYLHWLPSGLNAPFSAADTSQPPMNAWRQMMVLAAPWLLFCALQVGLRRRRGYVLLGWITILMACAVGAFGFLNQQANGSILGYPVPYNTTCFGTFMSRNHAGVYLYLHAAIALALTFWHIRRAGANTLKGGPHLVAAFLAFALALLVTLTSSTGGVGIVLALFVVSLPLAYYFGFPGSRGSRQRIIIVTGVAMLLSAAAILAMVDLKPILERFKMKAATYQKAGTDDRAPLRRATWSLISDAGWDGRAWVGYGAGSYRWISPPYQAQQKEMQRDGKLFYRAIHAHNDWLEMLADWGVLGLLPVLAGLLWMGRLLIRAFHGGHPETVPLALGLVLMMAHASVDLLFWFTPLMFTATFIAAAMTCLTDQSSTETARDLS
;
A
#
# COMPACT_ATOMS: atom_id res chain seq x y z
N MET A 1 48.49 -9.91 -1.13
CA MET A 1 47.03 -9.76 -1.08
C MET A 1 46.72 -8.40 -0.51
N PRO A 2 46.01 -7.50 -1.18
CA PRO A 2 45.55 -6.29 -0.55
C PRO A 2 44.58 -6.68 0.59
N PRO A 3 44.58 -5.94 1.72
CA PRO A 3 43.68 -6.24 2.85
C PRO A 3 42.24 -6.22 2.35
N PRO A 4 41.37 -7.11 2.87
CA PRO A 4 39.98 -7.15 2.46
C PRO A 4 39.39 -5.75 2.67
N SER A 5 38.92 -5.14 1.60
CA SER A 5 38.31 -3.83 1.61
C SER A 5 37.21 -3.82 2.68
N SER A 6 37.43 -3.08 3.76
CA SER A 6 36.44 -2.89 4.81
C SER A 6 35.23 -2.24 4.17
N HIS A 7 34.20 -3.04 3.92
CA HIS A 7 32.95 -2.53 3.38
C HIS A 7 32.44 -1.43 4.31
N PRO A 8 32.13 -0.24 3.80
CA PRO A 8 31.69 0.86 4.63
C PRO A 8 30.45 0.44 5.42
N LYS A 9 30.52 0.57 6.76
CA LYS A 9 29.40 0.26 7.66
C LYS A 9 28.23 1.21 7.41
N PHE A 10 26.99 0.78 7.66
CA PHE A 10 25.84 1.68 7.65
C PHE A 10 26.05 2.83 8.64
N THR A 11 25.64 4.02 8.29
CA THR A 11 25.56 5.14 9.23
C THR A 11 24.45 4.90 10.25
N SER A 12 24.53 5.50 11.43
CA SER A 12 23.47 5.40 12.45
C SER A 12 22.11 5.88 11.91
N ARG A 13 22.13 6.91 11.06
CA ARG A 13 20.93 7.42 10.38
C ARG A 13 20.31 6.39 9.43
N GLU A 14 21.12 5.79 8.54
CA GLU A 14 20.65 4.73 7.65
C GLU A 14 20.09 3.54 8.44
N LEU A 15 20.79 3.13 9.50
CA LEU A 15 20.35 2.02 10.34
C LEU A 15 19.03 2.33 11.05
N THR A 16 18.85 3.55 11.56
CA THR A 16 17.61 4.00 12.20
C THR A 16 16.44 3.96 11.22
N VAL A 17 16.61 4.54 10.02
CA VAL A 17 15.59 4.51 8.98
C VAL A 17 15.26 3.08 8.58
N MET A 18 16.26 2.20 8.42
CA MET A 18 16.05 0.78 8.10
C MET A 18 15.26 0.05 9.19
N ILE A 19 15.58 0.27 10.47
CA ILE A 19 14.87 -0.39 11.59
C ILE A 19 13.41 0.06 11.62
N LEU A 20 13.15 1.36 11.55
CA LEU A 20 11.78 1.88 11.60
C LEU A 20 10.97 1.45 10.38
N ALA A 21 11.56 1.50 9.18
CA ALA A 21 10.92 0.98 7.96
C ALA A 21 10.65 -0.54 8.07
N GLY A 22 11.63 -1.31 8.58
CA GLY A 22 11.46 -2.74 8.81
C GLY A 22 10.33 -3.05 9.78
N LEU A 23 10.21 -2.30 10.88
CA LEU A 23 9.11 -2.44 11.84
C LEU A 23 7.75 -2.17 11.18
N ILE A 24 7.62 -1.10 10.39
CA ILE A 24 6.39 -0.80 9.66
C ILE A 24 6.01 -1.96 8.73
N LEU A 25 6.96 -2.41 7.90
CA LEU A 25 6.74 -3.46 6.91
C LEU A 25 6.42 -4.82 7.53
N VAL A 26 6.94 -5.07 8.74
CA VAL A 26 6.68 -6.30 9.51
C VAL A 26 5.35 -6.24 10.24
N LEU A 27 5.03 -5.13 10.90
CA LEU A 27 3.86 -5.04 11.80
C LEU A 27 2.56 -4.70 11.07
N ALA A 28 2.63 -3.86 10.02
CA ALA A 28 1.42 -3.38 9.35
C ALA A 28 0.48 -4.51 8.83
N PRO A 29 0.96 -5.61 8.24
CA PRO A 29 0.06 -6.68 7.78
C PRO A 29 -0.63 -7.44 8.92
N TRP A 30 -0.09 -7.46 10.16
CA TRP A 30 -0.68 -8.15 11.30
C TRP A 30 -1.82 -7.40 11.97
N GLY A 31 -1.95 -6.10 11.73
CA GLY A 31 -3.07 -5.30 12.20
C GLY A 31 -4.31 -5.41 11.31
N TRP A 32 -4.88 -6.62 11.18
CA TRP A 32 -6.08 -6.89 10.37
C TRP A 32 -5.96 -6.41 8.92
N GLY A 33 -4.78 -6.61 8.33
CA GLY A 33 -4.46 -6.09 7.01
C GLY A 33 -4.39 -4.56 6.96
N GLY A 34 -4.11 -3.90 8.10
CA GLY A 34 -3.95 -2.45 8.17
C GLY A 34 -5.23 -1.63 8.12
N VAL A 35 -6.39 -2.25 8.37
CA VAL A 35 -7.71 -1.57 8.30
C VAL A 35 -8.03 -0.83 9.59
N VAL A 36 -7.57 -1.32 10.73
CA VAL A 36 -7.90 -0.73 12.03
C VAL A 36 -7.11 0.56 12.28
N LEU A 37 -7.76 1.54 12.89
CA LEU A 37 -7.21 2.88 13.05
C LEU A 37 -5.90 2.90 13.84
N TRP A 38 -5.77 2.07 14.88
CA TRP A 38 -4.54 1.99 15.66
C TRP A 38 -3.33 1.54 14.82
N THR A 39 -3.51 0.62 13.84
CA THR A 39 -2.43 0.21 12.93
C THR A 39 -1.99 1.38 12.05
N VAL A 40 -2.96 2.16 11.56
CA VAL A 40 -2.69 3.37 10.76
C VAL A 40 -1.93 4.40 11.59
N ALA A 41 -2.40 4.66 12.81
CA ALA A 41 -1.77 5.62 13.72
C ALA A 41 -0.34 5.20 14.10
N ALA A 42 -0.15 3.90 14.34
CA ALA A 42 1.16 3.30 14.60
C ALA A 42 2.15 3.51 13.48
N ALA A 43 1.71 3.12 12.32
CA ALA A 43 2.51 3.23 11.13
C ALA A 43 2.84 4.70 10.83
N LEU A 44 1.89 5.62 11.05
CA LEU A 44 2.11 7.06 10.92
C LEU A 44 3.16 7.56 11.92
N GLY A 45 3.07 7.16 13.20
CA GLY A 45 4.04 7.51 14.22
C GLY A 45 5.46 7.02 13.89
N LEU A 46 5.59 5.75 13.47
CA LEU A 46 6.87 5.18 13.05
C LEU A 46 7.43 5.84 11.78
N ALA A 47 6.57 6.13 10.80
CA ALA A 47 6.97 6.80 9.57
C ALA A 47 7.40 8.25 9.83
N ALA A 48 6.70 8.98 10.69
CA ALA A 48 7.09 10.30 11.14
C ALA A 48 8.42 10.27 11.89
N ALA A 49 8.64 9.29 12.76
CA ALA A 49 9.91 9.10 13.46
C ALA A 49 11.06 8.81 12.47
N ALA A 50 10.83 7.95 11.47
CA ALA A 50 11.81 7.67 10.42
C ALA A 50 12.14 8.93 9.60
N PHE A 51 11.12 9.72 9.24
CA PHE A 51 11.29 10.98 8.51
C PHE A 51 12.10 12.00 9.32
N VAL A 52 11.77 12.19 10.59
CA VAL A 52 12.49 13.12 11.47
C VAL A 52 13.93 12.65 11.69
N ALA A 53 14.16 11.33 11.84
CA ALA A 53 15.50 10.77 12.02
C ALA A 53 16.45 11.10 10.86
N VAL A 54 15.92 11.30 9.64
CA VAL A 54 16.73 11.73 8.48
C VAL A 54 17.37 13.08 8.70
N PHE A 55 16.67 14.01 9.37
CA PHE A 55 17.13 15.40 9.57
C PHE A 55 17.72 15.66 10.95
N ALA A 56 17.78 14.64 11.81
CA ALA A 56 18.32 14.80 13.15
C ALA A 56 19.84 15.12 13.10
N GLU A 57 20.23 16.19 13.76
CA GLU A 57 21.60 16.58 14.04
C GLU A 57 21.85 16.42 15.55
N ALA A 58 23.12 16.27 15.97
CA ALA A 58 23.48 16.08 17.39
C ALA A 58 22.84 17.09 18.34
N ARG A 59 22.71 18.34 17.87
CA ARG A 59 22.09 19.43 18.65
C ARG A 59 20.57 19.37 18.69
N THR A 60 19.93 18.58 17.81
CA THR A 60 18.46 18.52 17.66
C THR A 60 17.85 17.22 18.20
N GLN A 61 18.62 16.39 18.92
CA GLN A 61 18.08 15.17 19.54
C GLN A 61 16.84 15.43 20.39
N ARG A 62 16.79 16.57 21.09
CA ARG A 62 15.61 16.99 21.88
C ARG A 62 14.37 17.22 20.98
N HIS A 63 14.57 17.77 19.77
CA HIS A 63 13.47 17.99 18.83
C HIS A 63 13.00 16.67 18.18
N ALA A 64 13.93 15.77 17.88
CA ALA A 64 13.58 14.44 17.39
C ALA A 64 12.77 13.65 18.43
N MET A 65 13.15 13.73 19.71
CA MET A 65 12.39 13.15 20.83
C MET A 65 11.02 13.82 21.00
N ALA A 66 10.94 15.15 20.85
CA ALA A 66 9.67 15.88 20.97
C ALA A 66 8.69 15.51 19.86
N VAL A 67 9.15 15.42 18.60
CA VAL A 67 8.31 14.99 17.47
C VAL A 67 7.91 13.53 17.61
N TRP A 68 8.82 12.69 18.10
CA TRP A 68 8.47 11.31 18.43
C TRP A 68 7.40 11.22 19.51
N PHE A 69 7.54 11.99 20.59
CA PHE A 69 6.54 12.06 21.65
C PHE A 69 5.19 12.58 21.15
N LEU A 70 5.21 13.58 20.26
CA LEU A 70 4.01 14.06 19.59
C LEU A 70 3.35 12.98 18.72
N GLY A 71 4.15 12.22 17.95
CA GLY A 71 3.65 11.08 17.17
C GLY A 71 3.03 9.99 18.04
N LEU A 72 3.65 9.70 19.19
CA LEU A 72 3.12 8.77 20.19
C LEU A 72 1.80 9.28 20.79
N VAL A 73 1.73 10.56 21.18
CA VAL A 73 0.51 11.17 21.73
C VAL A 73 -0.62 11.16 20.68
N LEU A 74 -0.34 11.51 19.44
CA LEU A 74 -1.34 11.45 18.35
C LEU A 74 -1.81 10.02 18.09
N ALA A 75 -0.92 9.04 18.15
CA ALA A 75 -1.27 7.63 18.02
C ALA A 75 -2.16 7.15 19.19
N LEU A 76 -1.85 7.56 20.43
CA LEU A 76 -2.63 7.23 21.62
C LEU A 76 -4.00 7.92 21.60
N VAL A 77 -4.06 9.19 21.19
CA VAL A 77 -5.32 9.93 21.05
C VAL A 77 -6.19 9.32 19.95
N GLY A 78 -5.59 8.94 18.81
CA GLY A 78 -6.30 8.22 17.76
C GLY A 78 -6.89 6.89 18.23
N ALA A 79 -6.13 6.13 19.00
CA ALA A 79 -6.58 4.85 19.56
C ALA A 79 -7.67 5.01 20.64
N SER A 80 -7.62 6.08 21.45
CA SER A 80 -8.60 6.31 22.52
C SER A 80 -9.98 6.77 22.04
N ASN A 81 -10.07 7.30 20.82
CA ASN A 81 -11.30 7.82 20.25
C ASN A 81 -12.10 6.81 19.40
N GLU A 82 -11.64 5.58 19.25
CA GLU A 82 -12.49 4.51 18.71
C GLU A 82 -13.52 4.13 19.78
N GLY A 83 -14.68 4.79 19.73
CA GLY A 83 -15.82 4.43 20.57
C GLY A 83 -16.09 2.94 20.48
N ALA A 84 -16.29 2.33 21.62
CA ALA A 84 -16.53 0.93 21.95
C ALA A 84 -17.09 0.04 20.82
N ALA A 85 -16.30 -0.23 19.81
CA ALA A 85 -16.56 -1.37 18.95
C ALA A 85 -16.25 -2.63 19.79
N PRO A 86 -17.16 -3.61 19.86
CA PRO A 86 -17.00 -4.79 20.72
C PRO A 86 -15.86 -5.73 20.31
N TRP A 87 -15.14 -5.42 19.27
CA TRP A 87 -14.05 -6.18 18.68
C TRP A 87 -12.65 -5.68 18.97
N THR A 88 -12.50 -4.52 19.59
CA THR A 88 -11.18 -3.98 19.89
C THR A 88 -10.56 -4.75 21.04
N TYR A 89 -9.51 -5.48 20.74
CA TYR A 89 -8.69 -6.13 21.75
C TYR A 89 -8.00 -5.05 22.54
N ARG A 90 -8.64 -4.59 23.58
CA ARG A 90 -8.15 -3.53 24.46
C ARG A 90 -6.68 -3.73 24.86
N TRP A 91 -6.23 -4.95 25.05
CA TRP A 91 -4.85 -5.23 25.44
C TRP A 91 -3.85 -5.09 24.27
N LEU A 92 -4.22 -5.48 23.02
CA LEU A 92 -3.41 -5.24 21.81
C LEU A 92 -3.31 -3.73 21.54
N ASP A 93 -4.41 -3.02 21.64
CA ASP A 93 -4.49 -1.59 21.37
C ASP A 93 -3.79 -0.77 22.48
N TYR A 94 -3.95 -1.14 23.75
CA TYR A 94 -3.45 -0.36 24.88
C TYR A 94 -2.06 -0.79 25.38
N VAL A 95 -1.63 -2.00 25.11
CA VAL A 95 -0.35 -2.53 25.62
C VAL A 95 0.64 -2.81 24.50
N CYS A 96 0.26 -3.61 23.50
CA CYS A 96 1.22 -4.02 22.49
C CYS A 96 1.65 -2.85 21.60
N PHE A 97 0.72 -1.99 21.24
CA PHE A 97 0.99 -0.86 20.37
C PHE A 97 1.89 0.21 21.00
N PRO A 98 1.60 0.75 22.19
CA PRO A 98 2.51 1.64 22.88
C PRO A 98 3.88 1.01 23.15
N ALA A 99 3.93 -0.29 23.47
CA ALA A 99 5.19 -1.01 23.70
C ALA A 99 6.05 -1.07 22.42
N PHE A 100 5.48 -1.40 21.26
CA PHE A 100 6.21 -1.42 19.99
C PHE A 100 6.66 -0.03 19.55
N ALA A 101 5.82 0.99 19.70
CA ALA A 101 6.19 2.37 19.43
C ALA A 101 7.33 2.84 20.34
N LEU A 102 7.26 2.53 21.65
CA LEU A 102 8.29 2.84 22.63
C LEU A 102 9.61 2.10 22.34
N ILE A 103 9.54 0.81 22.00
CA ILE A 103 10.73 0.01 21.69
C ILE A 103 11.40 0.55 20.41
N GLY A 104 10.64 0.74 19.34
CA GLY A 104 11.16 1.22 18.05
C GLY A 104 11.81 2.60 18.17
N SER A 105 11.17 3.51 18.89
CA SER A 105 11.68 4.86 19.08
C SER A 105 12.85 4.92 20.09
N SER A 106 12.85 4.07 21.10
CA SER A 106 14.01 3.95 22.01
C SER A 106 15.22 3.43 21.29
N ILE A 107 15.07 2.44 20.40
CA ILE A 107 16.13 1.95 19.53
C ILE A 107 16.61 3.07 18.59
N ALA A 108 15.69 3.81 17.97
CA ALA A 108 16.00 4.93 17.09
C ALA A 108 16.75 6.04 17.83
N ALA A 109 16.31 6.44 19.01
CA ALA A 109 16.97 7.44 19.84
C ALA A 109 18.37 6.99 20.28
N PHE A 110 18.51 5.71 20.66
CA PHE A 110 19.79 5.13 21.04
C PHE A 110 20.79 5.11 19.88
N LEU A 111 20.36 4.73 18.67
CA LEU A 111 21.20 4.71 17.49
C LEU A 111 21.61 6.12 17.06
N LEU A 112 20.71 7.08 17.10
CA LEU A 112 20.98 8.48 16.80
C LEU A 112 21.96 9.12 17.79
N SER A 113 22.05 8.61 19.03
CA SER A 113 22.98 9.14 20.02
C SER A 113 24.45 8.74 19.79
N ARG A 114 24.70 7.74 18.93
CA ARG A 114 26.04 7.10 18.84
C ARG A 114 26.96 7.60 17.75
N ASP A 115 26.47 8.13 16.64
CA ASP A 115 27.35 8.60 15.56
C ASP A 115 26.61 9.51 14.55
N LEU A 116 27.19 10.67 14.28
CA LEU A 116 26.60 11.72 13.45
C LEU A 116 27.50 12.13 12.27
N THR A 117 28.43 11.30 11.86
CA THR A 117 29.30 11.50 10.70
C THR A 117 28.56 11.36 9.36
N SER A 118 27.34 11.87 9.27
CA SER A 118 26.48 11.79 8.08
C SER A 118 26.35 13.16 7.40
N ARG A 119 25.91 13.13 6.15
CA ARG A 119 25.67 14.35 5.35
C ARG A 119 24.88 15.41 6.14
N PRO A 120 25.21 16.71 5.98
CA PRO A 120 24.48 17.78 6.67
C PRO A 120 22.98 17.73 6.38
N ALA A 121 22.16 17.98 7.39
CA ALA A 121 20.70 17.99 7.23
C ALA A 121 20.24 19.03 6.19
N ALA A 122 21.01 20.08 5.98
CA ALA A 122 20.75 21.09 4.96
C ALA A 122 20.77 20.51 3.53
N GLU A 123 21.73 19.63 3.21
CA GLU A 123 21.79 18.97 1.89
C GLU A 123 20.60 18.03 1.69
N LEU A 124 20.25 17.26 2.73
CA LEU A 124 19.13 16.33 2.69
C LEU A 124 17.80 17.06 2.54
N ARG A 125 17.64 18.20 3.22
CA ARG A 125 16.47 19.07 3.04
C ARG A 125 16.38 19.60 1.61
N HIS A 126 17.47 20.14 1.07
CA HIS A 126 17.52 20.64 -0.29
C HIS A 126 17.15 19.56 -1.33
N GLU A 127 17.61 18.34 -1.12
CA GLU A 127 17.27 17.20 -1.96
C GLU A 127 15.78 16.84 -1.86
N LEU A 128 15.24 16.80 -0.64
CA LEU A 128 13.83 16.50 -0.40
C LEU A 128 12.92 17.54 -1.04
N PHE A 129 13.21 18.84 -0.86
CA PHE A 129 12.43 19.94 -1.45
C PHE A 129 12.48 20.02 -2.99
N ARG A 130 13.37 19.25 -3.64
CA ARG A 130 13.41 19.06 -5.09
C ARG A 130 12.72 17.75 -5.53
N SER A 131 12.31 16.92 -4.59
CA SER A 131 11.65 15.66 -4.89
C SER A 131 10.20 15.88 -5.31
N VAL A 132 9.84 15.46 -6.53
CA VAL A 132 8.47 15.53 -7.02
C VAL A 132 7.48 14.81 -6.10
N PRO A 133 7.75 13.58 -5.61
CA PRO A 133 6.85 12.90 -4.67
C PRO A 133 6.66 13.66 -3.35
N PHE A 134 7.70 14.33 -2.85
CA PHE A 134 7.56 15.15 -1.65
C PHE A 134 6.63 16.33 -1.90
N LEU A 135 6.87 17.11 -2.95
CA LEU A 135 6.05 18.27 -3.29
C LEU A 135 4.60 17.89 -3.63
N ALA A 136 4.41 16.79 -4.35
CA ALA A 136 3.09 16.25 -4.66
C ALA A 136 2.31 15.87 -3.39
N GLY A 137 2.98 15.23 -2.43
CA GLY A 137 2.37 14.91 -1.14
C GLY A 137 2.00 16.16 -0.34
N VAL A 138 2.91 17.14 -0.25
CA VAL A 138 2.62 18.44 0.41
C VAL A 138 1.40 19.11 -0.23
N ALA A 139 1.34 19.17 -1.57
CA ALA A 139 0.22 19.75 -2.28
C ALA A 139 -1.10 18.99 -2.00
N LEU A 140 -1.07 17.65 -2.02
CA LEU A 140 -2.24 16.82 -1.74
C LEU A 140 -2.74 17.01 -0.30
N PHE A 141 -1.86 17.00 0.69
CA PHE A 141 -2.25 17.19 2.09
C PHE A 141 -2.71 18.62 2.37
N THR A 142 -2.13 19.61 1.72
CA THR A 142 -2.64 20.99 1.77
C THR A 142 -4.05 21.06 1.19
N TYR A 143 -4.30 20.38 0.08
CA TYR A 143 -5.62 20.31 -0.53
C TYR A 143 -6.65 19.67 0.42
N PHE A 144 -6.33 18.55 1.05
CA PHE A 144 -7.20 17.92 2.04
C PHE A 144 -7.44 18.81 3.26
N ALA A 145 -6.41 19.48 3.74
CA ALA A 145 -6.55 20.43 4.84
C ALA A 145 -7.52 21.58 4.46
N VAL A 146 -7.43 22.10 3.24
CA VAL A 146 -8.38 23.11 2.75
C VAL A 146 -9.80 22.55 2.71
N GLN A 147 -10.00 21.31 2.21
CA GLN A 147 -11.30 20.67 2.22
C GLN A 147 -11.86 20.53 3.65
N ASP A 148 -11.02 20.12 4.61
CA ASP A 148 -11.43 19.91 5.99
C ASP A 148 -11.74 21.21 6.73
N PHE A 149 -10.90 22.24 6.58
CA PHE A 149 -11.13 23.53 7.22
C PHE A 149 -12.30 24.32 6.60
N ASN A 150 -12.61 24.06 5.31
CA ASN A 150 -13.74 24.67 4.64
C ASN A 150 -15.03 23.83 4.76
N ALA A 151 -15.01 22.75 5.51
CA ALA A 151 -16.16 21.89 5.70
C ALA A 151 -16.76 22.10 7.09
N TRP A 152 -18.07 22.25 7.09
CA TRP A 152 -18.88 22.22 8.27
C TRP A 152 -19.91 21.08 8.16
N GLY A 153 -19.89 20.14 9.09
CA GLY A 153 -20.79 18.99 9.07
C GLY A 153 -22.06 19.30 9.85
N ILE A 154 -23.22 19.22 9.21
CA ILE A 154 -24.50 19.15 9.92
C ILE A 154 -24.89 17.69 10.07
N VAL A 155 -25.17 17.27 11.30
CA VAL A 155 -25.77 15.96 11.58
C VAL A 155 -27.27 16.08 11.32
N VAL A 156 -27.78 15.32 10.36
CA VAL A 156 -29.20 15.26 10.00
C VAL A 156 -29.73 13.84 10.20
N ASP A 157 -31.03 13.73 10.44
CA ASP A 157 -31.71 12.44 10.45
C ASP A 157 -31.62 11.80 9.06
N ARG A 158 -30.94 10.66 8.99
CA ARG A 158 -30.68 9.97 7.70
C ARG A 158 -31.96 9.43 7.08
N GLU A 159 -32.85 8.90 7.89
CA GLU A 159 -34.08 8.30 7.40
C GLU A 159 -34.97 9.37 6.76
N ALA A 160 -35.15 10.50 7.42
CA ALA A 160 -35.87 11.64 6.88
C ALA A 160 -35.18 12.22 5.63
N PHE A 161 -33.85 12.25 5.62
CA PHE A 161 -33.09 12.72 4.46
C PHE A 161 -33.27 11.83 3.23
N TRP A 162 -33.08 10.51 3.35
CA TRP A 162 -33.20 9.59 2.24
C TRP A 162 -34.65 9.44 1.76
N ALA A 163 -35.61 9.48 2.68
CA ALA A 163 -37.05 9.53 2.31
C ALA A 163 -37.35 10.76 1.46
N LYS A 164 -36.79 11.92 1.80
CA LYS A 164 -36.96 13.16 1.03
C LYS A 164 -36.30 13.10 -0.36
N GLN A 165 -35.27 12.24 -0.54
CA GLN A 165 -34.65 11.96 -1.84
C GLN A 165 -35.38 10.85 -2.62
N GLY A 166 -36.55 10.41 -2.18
CA GLY A 166 -37.31 9.34 -2.84
C GLY A 166 -36.74 7.93 -2.59
N LEU A 167 -35.94 7.74 -1.57
CA LEU A 167 -35.30 6.48 -1.21
C LEU A 167 -35.69 6.00 0.20
N PRO A 168 -37.01 5.83 0.49
CA PRO A 168 -37.45 5.37 1.81
C PRO A 168 -36.98 3.94 2.06
N GLY A 169 -36.61 3.67 3.33
CA GLY A 169 -36.25 2.34 3.79
C GLY A 169 -34.80 1.93 3.50
N ILE A 170 -33.93 2.85 3.09
CA ILE A 170 -32.50 2.64 3.17
C ILE A 170 -32.09 2.74 4.63
N ASP A 171 -31.72 1.60 5.22
CA ASP A 171 -31.10 1.58 6.56
C ASP A 171 -29.67 2.07 6.47
N VAL A 172 -29.48 3.36 6.57
CA VAL A 172 -28.17 4.02 6.55
C VAL A 172 -27.73 4.50 7.94
N GLY A 173 -28.44 4.08 8.99
CA GLY A 173 -28.25 4.54 10.38
C GLY A 173 -28.98 5.86 10.66
N LYS A 174 -29.01 6.26 11.94
CA LYS A 174 -29.84 7.38 12.41
C LYS A 174 -29.45 8.76 11.89
N PHE A 175 -28.18 8.97 11.57
CA PHE A 175 -27.69 10.32 11.27
C PHE A 175 -26.91 10.36 9.96
N ASP A 176 -27.08 11.42 9.21
CA ASP A 176 -26.30 11.75 8.02
C ASP A 176 -25.51 13.04 8.21
N ILE A 177 -24.35 13.12 7.59
CA ILE A 177 -23.48 14.27 7.70
C ILE A 177 -23.36 14.89 6.32
N ARG A 178 -23.75 16.14 6.19
CA ARG A 178 -23.66 16.89 4.96
C ARG A 178 -22.57 17.94 5.03
N PRO A 179 -21.75 18.08 3.97
CA PRO A 179 -20.81 19.18 3.89
C PRO A 179 -21.58 20.49 3.69
N GLN A 180 -21.30 21.46 4.54
CA GLN A 180 -21.65 22.86 4.30
C GLN A 180 -20.36 23.67 4.25
N PRO A 181 -19.93 24.13 3.06
CA PRO A 181 -18.71 24.91 2.93
C PRO A 181 -18.89 26.29 3.54
N TYR A 182 -17.89 26.76 4.29
CA TYR A 182 -17.83 28.16 4.73
C TYR A 182 -17.68 29.11 3.54
N LEU A 183 -16.86 28.69 2.56
CA LEU A 183 -16.64 29.42 1.32
C LEU A 183 -16.99 28.52 0.14
N HIS A 184 -18.05 28.87 -0.59
CA HIS A 184 -18.59 28.05 -1.68
C HIS A 184 -17.61 27.86 -2.87
N TRP A 185 -16.65 28.75 -3.02
CA TRP A 185 -15.65 28.71 -4.09
C TRP A 185 -14.40 27.89 -3.74
N LEU A 186 -14.23 27.49 -2.47
CA LEU A 186 -13.13 26.60 -2.05
C LEU A 186 -13.58 25.15 -1.98
N PRO A 187 -12.65 24.21 -2.19
CA PRO A 187 -12.89 22.79 -1.93
C PRO A 187 -13.43 22.58 -0.50
N SER A 188 -14.45 21.76 -0.36
CA SER A 188 -15.03 21.44 0.94
C SER A 188 -15.17 19.93 1.11
N GLY A 189 -14.93 19.44 2.32
CA GLY A 189 -15.08 18.03 2.68
C GLY A 189 -16.17 17.79 3.71
N LEU A 190 -16.37 16.53 4.06
CA LEU A 190 -17.18 16.13 5.21
C LEU A 190 -16.31 16.20 6.47
N ASN A 191 -16.52 17.21 7.29
CA ASN A 191 -15.94 17.26 8.62
C ASN A 191 -16.91 16.58 9.59
N ALA A 192 -16.81 15.25 9.67
CA ALA A 192 -17.54 14.50 10.67
C ALA A 192 -16.82 14.66 12.01
N PRO A 193 -17.48 15.18 13.04
CA PRO A 193 -16.91 15.14 14.38
C PRO A 193 -16.64 13.66 14.76
N PHE A 194 -15.51 13.40 15.38
CA PHE A 194 -15.10 12.07 15.86
C PHE A 194 -16.13 11.41 16.79
N SER A 195 -17.11 12.15 17.24
CA SER A 195 -18.11 11.79 18.24
C SER A 195 -19.52 11.49 17.69
N ALA A 196 -19.67 11.09 16.45
CA ALA A 196 -20.97 10.52 16.04
C ALA A 196 -21.13 9.14 16.73
N ALA A 197 -21.47 9.19 18.01
CA ALA A 197 -21.38 8.11 18.97
C ALA A 197 -22.28 6.88 18.67
N ASP A 198 -23.17 6.97 17.70
CA ASP A 198 -24.15 5.93 17.39
C ASP A 198 -23.90 5.20 16.07
N THR A 199 -22.79 5.42 15.40
CA THR A 199 -22.47 4.66 14.20
C THR A 199 -21.52 3.53 14.56
N SER A 200 -21.90 2.30 14.28
CA SER A 200 -21.06 1.09 14.44
C SER A 200 -19.78 1.10 13.58
N GLN A 201 -19.54 2.16 12.81
CA GLN A 201 -18.34 2.38 12.03
C GLN A 201 -17.90 3.84 12.15
N PRO A 202 -16.62 4.09 12.45
CA PRO A 202 -16.09 5.44 12.53
C PRO A 202 -16.27 6.16 11.19
N PRO A 203 -16.66 7.45 11.19
CA PRO A 203 -16.81 8.21 9.97
C PRO A 203 -15.46 8.32 9.26
N MET A 204 -15.41 7.93 7.99
CA MET A 204 -14.30 8.29 7.10
C MET A 204 -14.43 9.77 6.79
N ASN A 205 -13.43 10.54 7.15
CA ASN A 205 -13.31 11.95 6.83
C ASN A 205 -11.93 12.22 6.23
N ALA A 206 -11.70 13.44 5.75
CA ALA A 206 -10.43 13.78 5.13
C ALA A 206 -9.25 13.65 6.09
N TRP A 207 -9.41 13.89 7.40
CA TRP A 207 -8.37 13.68 8.41
C TRP A 207 -7.92 12.22 8.48
N ARG A 208 -8.87 11.29 8.47
CA ARG A 208 -8.56 9.86 8.46
C ARG A 208 -7.86 9.48 7.15
N GLN A 209 -8.33 10.01 6.03
CA GLN A 209 -7.68 9.79 4.73
C GLN A 209 -6.27 10.35 4.69
N MET A 210 -6.06 11.54 5.27
CA MET A 210 -4.72 12.10 5.44
C MET A 210 -3.80 11.16 6.22
N MET A 211 -4.25 10.60 7.34
CA MET A 211 -3.44 9.67 8.13
C MET A 211 -3.04 8.42 7.35
N VAL A 212 -4.00 7.83 6.60
CA VAL A 212 -3.76 6.64 5.77
C VAL A 212 -2.71 6.88 4.69
N LEU A 213 -2.73 8.05 4.05
CA LEU A 213 -1.82 8.39 2.96
C LEU A 213 -0.52 9.04 3.44
N ALA A 214 -0.55 9.77 4.57
CA ALA A 214 0.64 10.42 5.11
C ALA A 214 1.70 9.43 5.58
N ALA A 215 1.29 8.32 6.17
CA ALA A 215 2.23 7.31 6.66
C ALA A 215 3.11 6.71 5.55
N PRO A 216 2.57 6.18 4.42
CA PRO A 216 3.40 5.70 3.32
C PRO A 216 4.20 6.82 2.64
N TRP A 217 3.65 8.04 2.54
CA TRP A 217 4.37 9.17 1.98
C TRP A 217 5.58 9.57 2.83
N LEU A 218 5.44 9.69 4.14
CA LEU A 218 6.56 9.97 5.07
C LEU A 218 7.61 8.87 5.02
N LEU A 219 7.18 7.60 4.98
CA LEU A 219 8.08 6.46 4.83
C LEU A 219 8.86 6.54 3.51
N PHE A 220 8.18 6.89 2.39
CA PHE A 220 8.84 7.09 1.11
C PHE A 220 9.94 8.15 1.21
N CYS A 221 9.60 9.33 1.75
CA CYS A 221 10.54 10.43 1.91
C CYS A 221 11.74 10.04 2.78
N ALA A 222 11.48 9.33 3.89
CA ALA A 222 12.53 8.84 4.78
C ALA A 222 13.46 7.85 4.09
N LEU A 223 12.92 6.89 3.34
CA LEU A 223 13.70 5.90 2.60
C LEU A 223 14.50 6.55 1.46
N GLN A 224 13.85 7.42 0.67
CA GLN A 224 14.47 8.07 -0.49
C GLN A 224 15.72 8.86 -0.11
N VAL A 225 15.66 9.64 0.98
CA VAL A 225 16.73 10.54 1.39
C VAL A 225 17.64 9.91 2.44
N GLY A 226 17.07 9.10 3.35
CA GLY A 226 17.77 8.55 4.51
C GLY A 226 18.47 7.23 4.25
N LEU A 227 18.03 6.42 3.28
CA LEU A 227 18.63 5.11 2.96
C LEU A 227 19.17 5.10 1.54
N ARG A 228 20.48 5.36 1.39
CA ARG A 228 21.14 5.45 0.08
C ARG A 228 21.76 4.15 -0.40
N ARG A 229 21.98 3.19 0.49
CA ARG A 229 22.73 1.98 0.17
C ARG A 229 21.81 0.88 -0.35
N ARG A 230 22.10 0.37 -1.55
CA ARG A 230 21.40 -0.78 -2.15
C ARG A 230 21.30 -1.99 -1.23
N ARG A 231 22.36 -2.24 -0.41
CA ARG A 231 22.37 -3.33 0.58
C ARG A 231 21.28 -3.20 1.64
N GLY A 232 20.92 -1.98 2.03
CA GLY A 232 19.82 -1.72 2.97
C GLY A 232 18.48 -2.14 2.37
N TYR A 233 18.23 -1.81 1.12
CA TYR A 233 17.03 -2.25 0.40
C TYR A 233 16.98 -3.76 0.19
N VAL A 234 18.14 -4.38 -0.10
CA VAL A 234 18.23 -5.86 -0.20
C VAL A 234 17.88 -6.52 1.13
N LEU A 235 18.40 -6.01 2.25
CA LEU A 235 18.08 -6.54 3.59
C LEU A 235 16.60 -6.37 3.93
N LEU A 236 16.05 -5.16 3.74
CA LEU A 236 14.61 -4.92 3.93
C LEU A 236 13.77 -5.81 3.00
N GLY A 237 14.21 -5.99 1.75
CA GLY A 237 13.55 -6.90 0.81
C GLY A 237 13.48 -8.34 1.34
N TRP A 238 14.55 -8.87 1.90
CA TRP A 238 14.55 -10.20 2.54
C TRP A 238 13.59 -10.26 3.74
N ILE A 239 13.62 -9.25 4.61
CA ILE A 239 12.73 -9.18 5.78
C ILE A 239 11.27 -9.19 5.34
N THR A 240 10.93 -8.40 4.35
CA THR A 240 9.52 -8.26 3.91
C THR A 240 9.00 -9.51 3.19
N ILE A 241 9.80 -10.17 2.34
CA ILE A 241 9.35 -11.40 1.69
C ILE A 241 9.19 -12.55 2.69
N LEU A 242 10.07 -12.66 3.70
CA LEU A 242 9.91 -13.65 4.77
C LEU A 242 8.65 -13.38 5.58
N MET A 243 8.35 -12.11 5.86
CA MET A 243 7.10 -11.73 6.52
C MET A 243 5.88 -12.05 5.67
N ALA A 244 5.91 -11.78 4.37
CA ALA A 244 4.82 -12.12 3.47
C ALA A 244 4.59 -13.63 3.38
N CYS A 245 5.66 -14.42 3.39
CA CYS A 245 5.55 -15.88 3.48
C CYS A 245 4.91 -16.32 4.81
N ALA A 246 5.27 -15.68 5.93
CA ALA A 246 4.67 -15.99 7.23
C ALA A 246 3.17 -15.65 7.25
N VAL A 247 2.78 -14.48 6.75
CA VAL A 247 1.36 -14.10 6.62
C VAL A 247 0.60 -15.03 5.69
N GLY A 248 1.21 -15.43 4.57
CA GLY A 248 0.61 -16.37 3.62
C GLY A 248 0.48 -17.79 4.18
N ALA A 249 1.51 -18.28 4.89
CA ALA A 249 1.47 -19.57 5.59
C ALA A 249 0.40 -19.57 6.68
N PHE A 250 0.32 -18.51 7.47
CA PHE A 250 -0.76 -18.32 8.44
C PHE A 250 -2.13 -18.35 7.74
N GLY A 251 -2.26 -17.67 6.58
CA GLY A 251 -3.49 -17.69 5.79
C GLY A 251 -3.88 -19.09 5.33
N PHE A 252 -2.93 -19.88 4.87
CA PHE A 252 -3.15 -21.26 4.48
C PHE A 252 -3.63 -22.13 5.67
N LEU A 253 -2.96 -22.03 6.80
CA LEU A 253 -3.33 -22.77 8.02
C LEU A 253 -4.68 -22.31 8.58
N ASN A 254 -5.00 -21.02 8.46
CA ASN A 254 -6.23 -20.44 9.01
C ASN A 254 -7.44 -20.56 8.07
N GLN A 255 -7.28 -21.01 6.83
CA GLN A 255 -8.40 -21.21 5.89
C GLN A 255 -9.49 -22.14 6.45
N GLN A 256 -9.12 -23.05 7.33
CA GLN A 256 -10.04 -23.98 7.99
C GLN A 256 -10.76 -23.39 9.21
N ALA A 257 -10.37 -22.19 9.64
CA ALA A 257 -10.88 -21.55 10.86
C ALA A 257 -12.17 -20.71 10.64
N ASN A 258 -12.97 -21.06 9.64
CA ASN A 258 -14.34 -20.55 9.43
C ASN A 258 -14.53 -19.04 9.59
N GLY A 259 -13.72 -18.23 8.90
CA GLY A 259 -13.92 -16.76 8.88
C GLY A 259 -13.40 -16.04 10.11
N SER A 260 -12.44 -16.60 10.82
CA SER A 260 -11.74 -15.92 11.92
C SER A 260 -10.34 -15.44 11.51
N ILE A 261 -9.88 -14.36 12.09
CA ILE A 261 -8.48 -13.91 12.02
C ILE A 261 -7.89 -13.98 13.43
N LEU A 262 -6.79 -14.73 13.58
CA LEU A 262 -6.16 -14.96 14.90
C LEU A 262 -7.14 -15.47 15.98
N GLY A 263 -8.11 -16.32 15.58
CA GLY A 263 -9.13 -16.86 16.47
C GLY A 263 -10.34 -15.96 16.69
N TYR A 264 -10.39 -14.79 16.06
CA TYR A 264 -11.45 -13.80 16.24
C TYR A 264 -12.39 -13.76 15.04
N PRO A 265 -13.71 -13.85 15.25
CA PRO A 265 -14.67 -13.85 14.16
C PRO A 265 -14.59 -12.55 13.37
N VAL A 266 -14.51 -12.66 12.05
CA VAL A 266 -14.57 -11.51 11.14
C VAL A 266 -16.04 -11.23 10.86
N PRO A 267 -16.56 -10.07 11.28
CA PRO A 267 -17.94 -9.72 10.98
C PRO A 267 -18.10 -9.54 9.47
N TYR A 268 -19.22 -10.00 8.96
CA TYR A 268 -19.66 -9.81 7.58
C TYR A 268 -18.87 -10.52 6.48
N ASN A 269 -17.82 -11.30 6.78
CA ASN A 269 -17.01 -11.80 5.68
C ASN A 269 -16.44 -13.19 5.88
N THR A 270 -16.81 -14.08 5.00
CA THR A 270 -16.28 -15.45 4.85
C THR A 270 -15.06 -15.52 3.92
N THR A 271 -14.54 -14.39 3.44
CA THR A 271 -13.50 -14.35 2.41
C THR A 271 -12.16 -13.80 2.89
N CYS A 272 -11.88 -13.84 4.19
CA CYS A 272 -10.59 -13.47 4.74
C CYS A 272 -9.48 -14.45 4.32
N PHE A 273 -8.25 -13.95 4.24
CA PHE A 273 -7.07 -14.78 4.06
C PHE A 273 -5.90 -14.21 4.85
N GLY A 274 -5.27 -15.05 5.66
CA GLY A 274 -4.23 -14.59 6.58
C GLY A 274 -4.78 -13.60 7.59
N THR A 275 -4.11 -12.49 7.68
CA THR A 275 -4.51 -11.36 8.54
C THR A 275 -5.40 -10.35 7.81
N PHE A 276 -5.67 -10.55 6.53
CA PHE A 276 -6.46 -9.63 5.72
C PHE A 276 -7.95 -9.99 5.73
N MET A 277 -8.79 -8.99 5.96
CA MET A 277 -10.25 -9.14 5.91
C MET A 277 -10.76 -9.45 4.49
N SER A 278 -9.98 -9.16 3.46
CA SER A 278 -10.30 -9.47 2.07
C SER A 278 -9.20 -10.31 1.43
N ARG A 279 -9.58 -11.43 0.84
CA ARG A 279 -8.69 -12.28 0.04
C ARG A 279 -8.04 -11.53 -1.13
N ASN A 280 -8.72 -10.53 -1.69
CA ASN A 280 -8.16 -9.74 -2.79
C ASN A 280 -6.97 -8.91 -2.31
N HIS A 281 -7.09 -8.26 -1.16
CA HIS A 281 -6.00 -7.49 -0.57
C HIS A 281 -4.83 -8.37 -0.15
N ALA A 282 -5.11 -9.55 0.39
CA ALA A 282 -4.07 -10.57 0.62
C ALA A 282 -3.36 -10.95 -0.68
N GLY A 283 -4.10 -11.17 -1.76
CA GLY A 283 -3.55 -11.44 -3.08
C GLY A 283 -2.62 -10.33 -3.58
N VAL A 284 -3.04 -9.06 -3.42
CA VAL A 284 -2.21 -7.89 -3.77
C VAL A 284 -0.94 -7.86 -2.94
N TYR A 285 -1.06 -8.01 -1.63
CA TYR A 285 0.09 -8.05 -0.72
C TYR A 285 1.11 -9.10 -1.15
N LEU A 286 0.65 -10.32 -1.40
CA LEU A 286 1.50 -11.44 -1.78
C LEU A 286 2.15 -11.26 -3.16
N TYR A 287 1.44 -10.77 -4.19
CA TYR A 287 2.07 -10.59 -5.50
C TYR A 287 3.07 -9.43 -5.53
N LEU A 288 2.88 -8.36 -4.75
CA LEU A 288 3.89 -7.32 -4.60
C LEU A 288 5.17 -7.87 -3.97
N HIS A 289 5.04 -8.77 -2.98
CA HIS A 289 6.19 -9.43 -2.38
C HIS A 289 6.82 -10.47 -3.31
N ALA A 290 6.05 -11.12 -4.18
CA ALA A 290 6.59 -11.94 -5.27
C ALA A 290 7.44 -11.10 -6.24
N ALA A 291 7.02 -9.85 -6.55
CA ALA A 291 7.82 -8.93 -7.33
C ALA A 291 9.16 -8.58 -6.64
N ILE A 292 9.14 -8.34 -5.32
CA ILE A 292 10.37 -8.09 -4.54
C ILE A 292 11.27 -9.34 -4.55
N ALA A 293 10.71 -10.53 -4.39
CA ALA A 293 11.46 -11.78 -4.40
C ALA A 293 12.11 -12.05 -5.76
N LEU A 294 11.41 -11.77 -6.87
CA LEU A 294 11.98 -11.83 -8.22
C LEU A 294 13.11 -10.80 -8.40
N ALA A 295 12.93 -9.59 -7.87
CA ALA A 295 13.97 -8.57 -7.90
C ALA A 295 15.23 -9.02 -7.16
N LEU A 296 15.08 -9.61 -5.96
CA LEU A 296 16.20 -10.20 -5.22
C LEU A 296 16.84 -11.37 -5.98
N THR A 297 16.05 -12.20 -6.66
CA THR A 297 16.56 -13.25 -7.53
C THR A 297 17.49 -12.68 -8.58
N PHE A 298 17.05 -11.66 -9.33
CA PHE A 298 17.85 -11.04 -10.39
C PHE A 298 19.06 -10.27 -9.83
N TRP A 299 18.90 -9.59 -8.69
CA TRP A 299 20.00 -8.95 -7.99
C TRP A 299 21.11 -9.94 -7.65
N HIS A 300 20.79 -11.09 -7.06
CA HIS A 300 21.77 -12.08 -6.67
C HIS A 300 22.36 -12.83 -7.88
N ILE A 301 21.57 -13.11 -8.92
CA ILE A 301 22.08 -13.69 -10.17
C ILE A 301 23.12 -12.77 -10.81
N ARG A 302 22.85 -11.47 -10.91
CA ARG A 302 23.78 -10.50 -11.47
C ARG A 302 25.11 -10.49 -10.71
N ARG A 303 25.07 -10.63 -9.39
CA ARG A 303 26.27 -10.65 -8.54
C ARG A 303 27.01 -11.99 -8.55
N ALA A 304 26.30 -13.08 -8.75
CA ALA A 304 26.90 -14.41 -8.81
C ALA A 304 27.70 -14.61 -10.12
N GLY A 305 27.34 -13.92 -11.21
CA GLY A 305 28.03 -14.02 -12.49
C GLY A 305 28.17 -15.46 -12.99
N ALA A 306 29.40 -15.92 -13.23
CA ALA A 306 29.70 -17.29 -13.66
C ALA A 306 29.36 -18.37 -12.61
N ASN A 307 29.21 -18.01 -11.34
CA ASN A 307 28.90 -18.92 -10.24
C ASN A 307 27.40 -19.14 -10.02
N THR A 308 26.54 -18.65 -10.89
CA THR A 308 25.06 -18.76 -10.78
C THR A 308 24.59 -20.23 -10.65
N LEU A 309 25.32 -21.17 -11.22
CA LEU A 309 24.99 -22.61 -11.15
C LEU A 309 25.39 -23.28 -9.85
N LYS A 310 26.22 -22.64 -9.02
CA LYS A 310 26.77 -23.25 -7.78
C LYS A 310 25.83 -23.15 -6.56
N GLY A 311 24.61 -22.70 -6.75
CA GLY A 311 23.72 -22.42 -5.63
C GLY A 311 24.01 -21.08 -4.96
N GLY A 312 23.01 -20.54 -4.24
CA GLY A 312 23.16 -19.27 -3.54
C GLY A 312 21.84 -18.57 -3.23
N PRO A 313 21.89 -17.34 -2.70
CA PRO A 313 20.69 -16.61 -2.28
C PRO A 313 19.65 -16.41 -3.39
N HIS A 314 20.08 -16.42 -4.67
CA HIS A 314 19.18 -16.31 -5.82
C HIS A 314 18.20 -17.48 -5.93
N LEU A 315 18.64 -18.71 -5.59
CA LEU A 315 17.74 -19.88 -5.60
C LEU A 315 16.70 -19.79 -4.47
N VAL A 316 17.13 -19.34 -3.29
CA VAL A 316 16.20 -19.12 -2.16
C VAL A 316 15.19 -18.03 -2.52
N ALA A 317 15.62 -16.91 -3.08
CA ALA A 317 14.72 -15.84 -3.50
C ALA A 317 13.74 -16.30 -4.60
N ALA A 318 14.22 -17.08 -5.59
CA ALA A 318 13.37 -17.66 -6.62
C ALA A 318 12.33 -18.62 -6.03
N PHE A 319 12.74 -19.50 -5.13
CA PHE A 319 11.82 -20.40 -4.44
C PHE A 319 10.74 -19.62 -3.65
N LEU A 320 11.13 -18.57 -2.91
CA LEU A 320 10.17 -17.73 -2.17
C LEU A 320 9.24 -16.95 -3.11
N ALA A 321 9.72 -16.50 -4.28
CA ALA A 321 8.88 -15.87 -5.29
C ALA A 321 7.76 -16.81 -5.75
N PHE A 322 8.08 -18.10 -5.94
CA PHE A 322 7.11 -19.13 -6.29
C PHE A 322 6.16 -19.47 -5.15
N ALA A 323 6.69 -19.63 -3.94
CA ALA A 323 5.87 -19.86 -2.76
C ALA A 323 4.84 -18.73 -2.60
N LEU A 324 5.25 -17.48 -2.80
CA LEU A 324 4.34 -16.34 -2.77
C LEU A 324 3.31 -16.38 -3.91
N ALA A 325 3.71 -16.74 -5.13
CA ALA A 325 2.79 -16.91 -6.25
C ALA A 325 1.75 -18.01 -5.98
N LEU A 326 2.16 -19.13 -5.38
CA LEU A 326 1.23 -20.15 -4.92
C LEU A 326 0.27 -19.61 -3.87
N LEU A 327 0.80 -18.93 -2.85
CA LEU A 327 -0.03 -18.33 -1.80
C LEU A 327 -1.06 -17.35 -2.38
N VAL A 328 -0.73 -16.63 -3.48
CA VAL A 328 -1.73 -15.82 -4.23
C VAL A 328 -2.84 -16.71 -4.79
N THR A 329 -2.52 -17.85 -5.36
CA THR A 329 -3.57 -18.76 -5.88
C THR A 329 -4.47 -19.29 -4.77
N LEU A 330 -3.91 -19.57 -3.60
CA LEU A 330 -4.65 -20.03 -2.43
C LEU A 330 -5.59 -18.97 -1.86
N THR A 331 -5.32 -17.68 -2.06
CA THR A 331 -6.29 -16.63 -1.70
C THR A 331 -7.59 -16.74 -2.50
N SER A 332 -7.60 -17.45 -3.62
CA SER A 332 -8.70 -17.50 -4.58
C SER A 332 -9.13 -16.12 -5.12
N SER A 333 -8.21 -15.15 -5.10
CA SER A 333 -8.39 -13.86 -5.77
C SER A 333 -8.13 -14.03 -7.27
N THR A 334 -9.17 -13.95 -8.08
CA THR A 334 -9.04 -14.11 -9.55
C THR A 334 -8.16 -13.03 -10.17
N GLY A 335 -8.30 -11.78 -9.73
CA GLY A 335 -7.43 -10.67 -10.16
C GLY A 335 -5.98 -10.91 -9.75
N GLY A 336 -5.75 -11.30 -8.49
CA GLY A 336 -4.42 -11.60 -7.97
C GLY A 336 -3.70 -12.70 -8.74
N VAL A 337 -4.41 -13.79 -9.09
CA VAL A 337 -3.84 -14.90 -9.89
C VAL A 337 -3.45 -14.42 -11.28
N GLY A 338 -4.32 -13.69 -11.99
CA GLY A 338 -4.01 -13.16 -13.32
C GLY A 338 -2.78 -12.22 -13.28
N ILE A 339 -2.70 -11.39 -12.25
CA ILE A 339 -1.60 -10.44 -12.07
C ILE A 339 -0.28 -11.15 -11.75
N VAL A 340 -0.27 -12.14 -10.87
CA VAL A 340 0.97 -12.85 -10.55
C VAL A 340 1.48 -13.65 -11.74
N LEU A 341 0.60 -14.23 -12.55
CA LEU A 341 0.98 -14.87 -13.80
C LEU A 341 1.60 -13.87 -14.78
N ALA A 342 0.96 -12.71 -14.97
CA ALA A 342 1.49 -11.63 -15.80
C ALA A 342 2.85 -11.15 -15.32
N LEU A 343 3.01 -10.99 -13.99
CA LEU A 343 4.27 -10.60 -13.36
C LEU A 343 5.40 -11.57 -13.76
N PHE A 344 5.17 -12.88 -13.67
CA PHE A 344 6.20 -13.88 -14.00
C PHE A 344 6.46 -13.97 -15.50
N VAL A 345 5.41 -14.06 -16.32
CA VAL A 345 5.50 -14.21 -17.77
C VAL A 345 6.18 -13.00 -18.42
N VAL A 346 5.91 -11.80 -17.91
CA VAL A 346 6.45 -10.55 -18.49
C VAL A 346 7.81 -10.17 -17.89
N SER A 347 8.05 -10.41 -16.59
CA SER A 347 9.32 -10.04 -15.95
C SER A 347 10.53 -10.77 -16.56
N LEU A 348 10.39 -12.05 -16.89
CA LEU A 348 11.51 -12.85 -17.39
C LEU A 348 12.03 -12.36 -18.77
N PRO A 349 11.18 -12.21 -19.81
CA PRO A 349 11.62 -11.67 -21.09
C PRO A 349 12.15 -10.24 -21.01
N LEU A 350 11.49 -9.37 -20.23
CA LEU A 350 11.92 -7.98 -20.08
C LEU A 350 13.28 -7.89 -19.36
N ALA A 351 13.48 -8.64 -18.29
CA ALA A 351 14.76 -8.69 -17.58
C ALA A 351 15.88 -9.23 -18.48
N TYR A 352 15.56 -10.23 -19.32
CA TYR A 352 16.50 -10.75 -20.31
C TYR A 352 16.89 -9.67 -21.32
N TYR A 353 15.91 -8.98 -21.88
CA TYR A 353 16.13 -8.04 -22.96
C TYR A 353 16.87 -6.78 -22.51
N PHE A 354 16.45 -6.21 -21.37
CA PHE A 354 16.92 -4.92 -20.89
C PHE A 354 17.98 -5.00 -19.79
N GLY A 355 18.06 -6.10 -19.06
CA GLY A 355 18.69 -6.06 -17.76
C GLY A 355 20.00 -6.82 -17.59
N PHE A 356 20.34 -7.78 -18.46
CA PHE A 356 21.56 -8.56 -18.29
C PHE A 356 22.61 -8.19 -19.36
N PRO A 357 23.57 -7.31 -19.04
CA PRO A 357 24.71 -7.08 -19.94
C PRO A 357 25.59 -8.34 -19.99
N GLY A 358 25.97 -8.77 -21.17
CA GLY A 358 26.83 -9.93 -21.34
C GLY A 358 26.64 -10.68 -22.65
N SER A 359 27.42 -11.75 -22.86
CA SER A 359 27.29 -12.57 -24.05
C SER A 359 25.91 -13.26 -24.11
N ARG A 360 25.42 -13.46 -25.32
CA ARG A 360 24.13 -14.12 -25.59
C ARG A 360 24.01 -15.48 -24.88
N GLY A 361 25.10 -16.24 -24.79
CA GLY A 361 25.14 -17.53 -24.10
C GLY A 361 25.00 -17.45 -22.59
N SER A 362 25.56 -16.43 -21.94
CA SER A 362 25.37 -16.22 -20.48
C SER A 362 23.94 -15.84 -20.15
N ARG A 363 23.32 -14.99 -20.97
CA ARG A 363 21.91 -14.60 -20.82
C ARG A 363 20.97 -15.80 -20.96
N GLN A 364 21.17 -16.65 -21.96
CA GLN A 364 20.35 -17.86 -22.15
C GLN A 364 20.45 -18.82 -20.99
N ARG A 365 21.67 -19.08 -20.45
CA ARG A 365 21.85 -19.96 -19.29
C ARG A 365 21.09 -19.46 -18.05
N ILE A 366 21.15 -18.17 -17.77
CA ILE A 366 20.45 -17.57 -16.61
C ILE A 366 18.94 -17.80 -16.73
N ILE A 367 18.36 -17.57 -17.92
CA ILE A 367 16.93 -17.78 -18.14
C ILE A 367 16.55 -19.25 -18.06
N ILE A 368 17.33 -20.12 -18.67
CA ILE A 368 17.04 -21.56 -18.61
C ILE A 368 17.08 -22.03 -17.16
N VAL A 369 18.11 -21.68 -16.39
CA VAL A 369 18.23 -22.11 -14.99
C VAL A 369 17.12 -21.53 -14.13
N THR A 370 16.85 -20.23 -14.27
CA THR A 370 15.76 -19.57 -13.54
C THR A 370 14.41 -20.15 -13.95
N GLY A 371 14.14 -20.29 -15.24
CA GLY A 371 12.91 -20.84 -15.77
C GLY A 371 12.69 -22.32 -15.36
N VAL A 372 13.72 -23.14 -15.41
CA VAL A 372 13.65 -24.56 -14.96
C VAL A 372 13.43 -24.63 -13.45
N ALA A 373 14.17 -23.88 -12.65
CA ALA A 373 13.94 -23.81 -11.20
C ALA A 373 12.51 -23.37 -10.88
N MET A 374 12.03 -22.40 -11.65
CA MET A 374 10.65 -21.93 -11.58
C MET A 374 9.64 -23.03 -11.93
N LEU A 375 9.79 -23.71 -13.03
CA LEU A 375 8.89 -24.78 -13.45
C LEU A 375 8.89 -25.97 -12.47
N LEU A 376 10.04 -26.37 -11.98
CA LEU A 376 10.17 -27.45 -11.00
C LEU A 376 9.49 -27.09 -9.66
N SER A 377 9.68 -25.85 -9.20
CA SER A 377 9.00 -25.35 -7.99
C SER A 377 7.48 -25.32 -8.22
N ALA A 378 7.03 -24.79 -9.37
CA ALA A 378 5.62 -24.77 -9.73
C ALA A 378 5.03 -26.19 -9.77
N ALA A 379 5.70 -27.14 -10.41
CA ALA A 379 5.25 -28.53 -10.50
C ALA A 379 5.16 -29.20 -9.12
N ALA A 380 6.18 -29.01 -8.27
CA ALA A 380 6.18 -29.54 -6.90
C ALA A 380 5.02 -28.98 -6.07
N ILE A 381 4.75 -27.69 -6.20
CA ILE A 381 3.69 -26.99 -5.49
C ILE A 381 2.29 -27.40 -6.01
N LEU A 382 2.11 -27.50 -7.33
CA LEU A 382 0.87 -27.95 -7.95
C LEU A 382 0.53 -29.41 -7.59
N ALA A 383 1.55 -30.24 -7.35
CA ALA A 383 1.36 -31.60 -6.85
C ALA A 383 0.85 -31.65 -5.39
N MET A 384 1.06 -30.58 -4.61
CA MET A 384 0.67 -30.50 -3.19
C MET A 384 -0.66 -29.78 -2.96
N VAL A 385 -1.22 -29.11 -3.96
CA VAL A 385 -2.42 -28.27 -3.83
C VAL A 385 -3.58 -28.84 -4.64
N ASP A 386 -4.73 -29.04 -4.00
CA ASP A 386 -5.96 -29.36 -4.72
C ASP A 386 -6.45 -28.12 -5.49
N LEU A 387 -6.34 -28.17 -6.82
CA LEU A 387 -6.77 -27.09 -7.70
C LEU A 387 -8.27 -27.08 -7.99
N LYS A 388 -9.01 -28.15 -7.65
CA LYS A 388 -10.45 -28.26 -7.97
C LYS A 388 -11.27 -27.08 -7.42
N PRO A 389 -11.13 -26.69 -6.12
CA PRO A 389 -11.91 -25.56 -5.59
C PRO A 389 -11.60 -24.24 -6.31
N ILE A 390 -10.36 -24.07 -6.75
CA ILE A 390 -9.92 -22.85 -7.47
C ILE A 390 -10.56 -22.83 -8.86
N LEU A 391 -10.48 -23.94 -9.61
CA LEU A 391 -11.06 -24.11 -10.94
C LEU A 391 -12.58 -23.96 -10.93
N GLU A 392 -13.26 -24.52 -9.95
CA GLU A 392 -14.72 -24.37 -9.79
C GLU A 392 -15.13 -22.93 -9.57
N ARG A 393 -14.38 -22.19 -8.76
CA ARG A 393 -14.62 -20.75 -8.58
C ARG A 393 -14.41 -19.94 -9.86
N PHE A 394 -13.37 -20.25 -10.64
CA PHE A 394 -13.17 -19.62 -11.94
C PHE A 394 -14.34 -19.93 -12.89
N LYS A 395 -14.81 -21.19 -12.93
CA LYS A 395 -15.96 -21.59 -13.73
C LYS A 395 -17.23 -20.86 -13.29
N MET A 396 -17.50 -20.80 -11.97
CA MET A 396 -18.65 -20.06 -11.43
C MET A 396 -18.60 -18.58 -11.79
N LYS A 397 -17.44 -17.93 -11.68
CA LYS A 397 -17.30 -16.52 -12.07
C LYS A 397 -17.50 -16.32 -13.56
N ALA A 398 -16.94 -17.20 -14.39
CA ALA A 398 -17.17 -17.14 -15.84
C ALA A 398 -18.65 -17.32 -16.19
N ALA A 399 -19.33 -18.26 -15.53
CA ALA A 399 -20.78 -18.46 -15.72
C ALA A 399 -21.61 -17.25 -15.24
N THR A 400 -21.23 -16.62 -14.13
CA THR A 400 -21.88 -15.39 -13.64
C THR A 400 -21.66 -14.24 -14.63
N TYR A 401 -20.44 -14.09 -15.14
CA TYR A 401 -20.13 -13.10 -16.15
C TYR A 401 -20.91 -13.34 -17.45
N GLN A 402 -21.05 -14.59 -17.90
CA GLN A 402 -21.85 -14.95 -19.07
C GLN A 402 -23.34 -14.67 -18.86
N LYS A 403 -23.90 -14.92 -17.66
CA LYS A 403 -25.30 -14.65 -17.33
C LYS A 403 -25.62 -13.18 -17.17
N ALA A 404 -24.77 -12.43 -16.48
CA ALA A 404 -25.00 -11.03 -16.15
C ALA A 404 -24.49 -10.07 -17.24
N GLY A 405 -23.63 -10.53 -18.15
CA GLY A 405 -22.96 -9.68 -19.13
C GLY A 405 -22.02 -8.62 -18.54
N THR A 406 -21.90 -8.60 -17.20
CA THR A 406 -21.14 -7.59 -16.46
C THR A 406 -20.47 -8.19 -15.24
N ASP A 407 -19.39 -7.57 -14.78
CA ASP A 407 -18.70 -7.82 -13.52
C ASP A 407 -19.59 -7.37 -12.33
N ASP A 408 -19.52 -8.08 -11.20
CA ASP A 408 -20.25 -7.79 -9.94
C ASP A 408 -20.11 -6.34 -9.47
N ARG A 409 -19.05 -5.64 -9.90
CA ARG A 409 -18.71 -4.26 -9.52
C ARG A 409 -19.11 -3.23 -10.56
N ALA A 410 -19.59 -3.67 -11.73
CA ALA A 410 -20.04 -2.76 -12.78
C ALA A 410 -21.15 -1.79 -12.32
N PRO A 411 -22.15 -2.22 -11.51
CA PRO A 411 -23.13 -1.30 -10.96
C PRO A 411 -22.52 -0.20 -10.10
N LEU A 412 -21.51 -0.52 -9.30
CA LEU A 412 -20.80 0.48 -8.46
C LEU A 412 -20.05 1.50 -9.31
N ARG A 413 -19.36 1.05 -10.36
CA ARG A 413 -18.67 1.97 -11.28
C ARG A 413 -19.67 2.87 -12.01
N ARG A 414 -20.82 2.34 -12.44
CA ARG A 414 -21.88 3.17 -13.06
C ARG A 414 -22.44 4.18 -12.07
N ALA A 415 -22.74 3.77 -10.83
CA ALA A 415 -23.22 4.67 -9.80
C ALA A 415 -22.20 5.80 -9.50
N THR A 416 -20.92 5.45 -9.42
CA THR A 416 -19.85 6.43 -9.20
C THR A 416 -19.71 7.38 -10.38
N TRP A 417 -19.81 6.86 -11.60
CA TRP A 417 -19.74 7.69 -12.79
C TRP A 417 -20.94 8.65 -12.87
N SER A 418 -22.15 8.19 -12.56
CA SER A 418 -23.34 9.04 -12.47
C SER A 418 -23.16 10.15 -11.44
N LEU A 419 -22.62 9.82 -10.26
CA LEU A 419 -22.28 10.81 -9.23
C LEU A 419 -21.33 11.89 -9.75
N ILE A 420 -20.25 11.48 -10.46
CA ILE A 420 -19.26 12.41 -11.03
C ILE A 420 -19.92 13.27 -12.14
N SER A 421 -20.74 12.65 -12.98
CA SER A 421 -21.40 13.36 -14.08
C SER A 421 -22.41 14.39 -13.58
N ASP A 422 -23.16 14.07 -12.53
CA ASP A 422 -24.13 14.98 -11.91
C ASP A 422 -23.44 16.11 -11.11
N ALA A 423 -22.16 15.96 -10.79
CA ALA A 423 -21.38 16.99 -10.09
C ALA A 423 -21.28 18.30 -10.88
N GLY A 424 -21.46 18.25 -12.21
CA GLY A 424 -21.32 19.39 -13.08
C GLY A 424 -19.87 19.88 -13.25
N TRP A 425 -19.50 20.28 -14.45
CA TRP A 425 -18.17 20.81 -14.76
C TRP A 425 -17.97 22.27 -14.37
N ASP A 426 -19.00 22.89 -13.81
CA ASP A 426 -19.03 24.26 -13.30
C ASP A 426 -18.63 24.38 -11.82
N GLY A 427 -18.42 23.25 -11.14
CA GLY A 427 -18.07 23.30 -9.71
C GLY A 427 -17.50 22.00 -9.16
N ARG A 428 -18.36 21.06 -8.75
CA ARG A 428 -17.97 19.86 -7.98
C ARG A 428 -17.06 18.90 -8.72
N ALA A 429 -17.14 18.79 -10.03
CA ALA A 429 -16.24 17.96 -10.82
C ALA A 429 -14.77 18.43 -10.67
N TRP A 430 -14.55 19.72 -10.49
CA TRP A 430 -13.22 20.28 -10.29
C TRP A 430 -12.69 20.08 -8.87
N VAL A 431 -13.52 20.26 -7.86
CA VAL A 431 -13.08 20.28 -6.45
C VAL A 431 -13.45 19.01 -5.68
N GLY A 432 -14.29 18.14 -6.24
CA GLY A 432 -14.79 16.94 -5.60
C GLY A 432 -15.83 17.20 -4.51
N TYR A 433 -16.28 16.12 -3.90
CA TYR A 433 -17.23 16.15 -2.78
C TYR A 433 -16.54 16.17 -1.41
N GLY A 434 -15.23 16.09 -1.38
CA GLY A 434 -14.41 16.02 -0.18
C GLY A 434 -13.85 14.62 0.06
N ALA A 435 -12.60 14.58 0.53
CA ALA A 435 -11.90 13.34 0.79
C ALA A 435 -12.66 12.47 1.79
N GLY A 436 -12.92 11.19 1.44
CA GLY A 436 -13.69 10.25 2.26
C GLY A 436 -15.20 10.45 2.24
N SER A 437 -15.73 11.28 1.34
CA SER A 437 -17.16 11.58 1.25
C SER A 437 -17.98 10.51 0.53
N TYR A 438 -17.36 9.71 -0.34
CA TYR A 438 -18.03 8.76 -1.24
C TYR A 438 -19.12 7.94 -0.56
N ARG A 439 -18.83 7.36 0.61
CA ARG A 439 -19.78 6.53 1.38
C ARG A 439 -21.06 7.26 1.78
N TRP A 440 -21.04 8.58 1.83
CA TRP A 440 -22.16 9.42 2.27
C TRP A 440 -23.00 9.94 1.12
N ILE A 441 -22.36 10.19 -0.03
CA ILE A 441 -22.99 10.83 -1.19
C ILE A 441 -23.39 9.82 -2.28
N SER A 442 -22.80 8.63 -2.32
CA SER A 442 -23.06 7.63 -3.35
C SER A 442 -24.36 6.83 -3.22
N PRO A 443 -25.00 6.66 -2.03
CA PRO A 443 -26.18 5.80 -1.89
C PRO A 443 -27.35 6.12 -2.85
N PRO A 444 -27.70 7.38 -3.15
CA PRO A 444 -28.75 7.68 -4.13
C PRO A 444 -28.46 7.12 -5.53
N TYR A 445 -27.20 7.17 -5.94
CA TYR A 445 -26.73 6.68 -7.24
C TYR A 445 -26.64 5.15 -7.26
N GLN A 446 -26.27 4.55 -6.13
CA GLN A 446 -26.29 3.09 -5.96
C GLN A 446 -27.74 2.56 -6.01
N ALA A 447 -28.68 3.26 -5.42
CA ALA A 447 -30.08 2.89 -5.42
C ALA A 447 -30.74 2.97 -6.81
N GLN A 448 -30.17 3.69 -7.77
CA GLN A 448 -30.62 3.69 -9.16
C GLN A 448 -30.19 2.43 -9.94
N GLN A 449 -29.22 1.68 -9.42
CA GLN A 449 -28.74 0.46 -10.07
C GLN A 449 -29.63 -0.71 -9.70
N LYS A 450 -30.34 -1.28 -10.68
CA LYS A 450 -31.29 -2.39 -10.46
C LYS A 450 -30.63 -3.62 -9.81
N GLU A 451 -29.38 -3.89 -10.16
CA GLU A 451 -28.62 -5.03 -9.63
C GLU A 451 -28.26 -4.87 -8.14
N MET A 452 -28.33 -3.66 -7.60
CA MET A 452 -28.11 -3.36 -6.18
C MET A 452 -29.40 -3.30 -5.37
N GLN A 453 -30.56 -3.47 -6.04
CA GLN A 453 -31.87 -3.44 -5.41
C GLN A 453 -32.37 -4.86 -5.12
N ARG A 454 -33.14 -4.98 -4.04
CA ARG A 454 -33.98 -6.13 -3.74
C ARG A 454 -35.33 -5.60 -3.27
N ASP A 455 -36.41 -6.09 -3.89
CA ASP A 455 -37.77 -5.66 -3.59
C ASP A 455 -37.95 -4.11 -3.73
N GLY A 456 -37.29 -3.52 -4.74
CA GLY A 456 -37.33 -2.08 -4.99
C GLY A 456 -36.51 -1.20 -4.02
N LYS A 457 -35.75 -1.80 -3.09
CA LYS A 457 -34.93 -1.11 -2.11
C LYS A 457 -33.46 -1.43 -2.32
N LEU A 458 -32.58 -0.49 -1.96
CA LEU A 458 -31.13 -0.75 -1.95
C LEU A 458 -30.82 -1.84 -0.91
N PHE A 459 -30.47 -3.03 -1.41
CA PHE A 459 -30.19 -4.20 -0.58
C PHE A 459 -28.76 -4.16 -0.01
N TYR A 460 -27.80 -3.67 -0.83
CA TYR A 460 -26.40 -3.62 -0.45
C TYR A 460 -25.85 -2.22 -0.69
N ARG A 461 -25.38 -1.59 0.37
CA ARG A 461 -24.70 -0.31 0.33
C ARG A 461 -23.20 -0.53 0.31
N ALA A 462 -22.57 -0.19 -0.79
CA ALA A 462 -21.11 -0.15 -0.84
C ALA A 462 -20.59 1.17 -0.26
N ILE A 463 -19.62 1.06 0.65
CA ILE A 463 -18.97 2.23 1.25
C ILE A 463 -17.82 2.76 0.40
N HIS A 464 -17.43 2.01 -0.62
CA HIS A 464 -16.38 2.34 -1.58
C HIS A 464 -16.80 1.98 -3.01
N ALA A 465 -16.24 2.66 -3.99
CA ALA A 465 -16.52 2.45 -5.42
C ALA A 465 -15.95 1.13 -5.97
N HIS A 466 -15.05 0.46 -5.25
CA HIS A 466 -14.23 -0.64 -5.76
C HIS A 466 -13.50 -0.30 -7.07
N ASN A 467 -13.14 0.95 -7.18
CA ASN A 467 -12.28 1.52 -8.21
C ASN A 467 -11.68 2.79 -7.59
N ASP A 468 -10.44 2.69 -7.13
CA ASP A 468 -9.78 3.79 -6.41
C ASP A 468 -9.71 5.07 -7.25
N TRP A 469 -9.50 4.94 -8.57
CA TRP A 469 -9.38 6.12 -9.44
C TRP A 469 -10.69 6.91 -9.56
N LEU A 470 -11.81 6.19 -9.70
CA LEU A 470 -13.13 6.84 -9.76
C LEU A 470 -13.53 7.40 -8.40
N GLU A 471 -13.22 6.71 -7.30
CA GLU A 471 -13.49 7.20 -5.95
C GLU A 471 -12.69 8.47 -5.65
N MET A 472 -11.39 8.48 -5.99
CA MET A 472 -10.55 9.66 -5.85
C MET A 472 -11.06 10.84 -6.71
N LEU A 473 -11.54 10.57 -7.93
CA LEU A 473 -12.11 11.62 -8.77
C LEU A 473 -13.41 12.18 -8.17
N ALA A 474 -14.28 11.33 -7.61
CA ALA A 474 -15.50 11.76 -6.94
C ALA A 474 -15.17 12.60 -5.68
N ASP A 475 -14.25 12.12 -4.84
CA ASP A 475 -13.94 12.74 -3.57
C ASP A 475 -13.07 13.99 -3.71
N TRP A 476 -12.05 13.95 -4.59
CA TRP A 476 -11.02 15.01 -4.67
C TRP A 476 -11.19 15.91 -5.87
N GLY A 477 -11.99 15.51 -6.84
CA GLY A 477 -12.14 16.22 -8.11
C GLY A 477 -10.86 16.26 -8.94
N VAL A 478 -10.92 16.96 -10.07
CA VAL A 478 -9.78 17.10 -10.98
C VAL A 478 -8.58 17.78 -10.29
N LEU A 479 -8.84 18.83 -9.49
CA LEU A 479 -7.75 19.58 -8.83
C LEU A 479 -7.01 18.73 -7.80
N GLY A 480 -7.72 17.90 -7.01
CA GLY A 480 -7.10 16.99 -6.05
C GLY A 480 -6.32 15.86 -6.71
N LEU A 481 -6.62 15.52 -7.98
CA LEU A 481 -5.86 14.53 -8.74
C LEU A 481 -4.58 15.09 -9.37
N LEU A 482 -4.39 16.40 -9.47
CA LEU A 482 -3.16 16.98 -10.05
C LEU A 482 -1.88 16.54 -9.33
N PRO A 483 -1.79 16.56 -7.98
CA PRO A 483 -0.64 16.01 -7.28
C PRO A 483 -0.42 14.52 -7.54
N VAL A 484 -1.50 13.75 -7.64
CA VAL A 484 -1.41 12.31 -7.97
C VAL A 484 -0.85 12.13 -9.36
N LEU A 485 -1.33 12.90 -10.34
CA LEU A 485 -0.81 12.89 -11.71
C LEU A 485 0.68 13.24 -11.75
N ALA A 486 1.12 14.24 -10.99
CA ALA A 486 2.54 14.57 -10.87
C ALA A 486 3.36 13.38 -10.33
N GLY A 487 2.84 12.67 -9.32
CA GLY A 487 3.42 11.43 -8.80
C GLY A 487 3.47 10.32 -9.84
N LEU A 488 2.41 10.13 -10.62
CA LEU A 488 2.35 9.13 -11.70
C LEU A 488 3.33 9.45 -12.84
N LEU A 489 3.46 10.72 -13.24
CA LEU A 489 4.44 11.16 -14.24
C LEU A 489 5.87 10.93 -13.75
N TRP A 490 6.13 11.24 -12.50
CA TRP A 490 7.42 10.92 -11.87
C TRP A 490 7.68 9.41 -11.85
N MET A 491 6.67 8.60 -11.50
CA MET A 491 6.76 7.15 -11.54
C MET A 491 7.04 6.65 -12.97
N GLY A 492 6.33 7.16 -13.97
CA GLY A 492 6.58 6.86 -15.39
C GLY A 492 8.03 7.12 -15.79
N ARG A 493 8.58 8.27 -15.37
CA ARG A 493 10.00 8.59 -15.59
C ARG A 493 10.94 7.60 -14.87
N LEU A 494 10.59 7.19 -13.65
CA LEU A 494 11.35 6.19 -12.90
C LEU A 494 11.32 4.84 -13.60
N LEU A 495 10.17 4.41 -14.12
CA LEU A 495 10.02 3.18 -14.91
C LEU A 495 10.89 3.21 -16.17
N ILE A 496 10.85 4.31 -16.93
CA ILE A 496 11.68 4.49 -18.13
C ILE A 496 13.17 4.36 -17.77
N ARG A 497 13.62 5.03 -16.70
CA ARG A 497 15.01 4.92 -16.24
C ARG A 497 15.37 3.49 -15.80
N ALA A 498 14.47 2.79 -15.15
CA ALA A 498 14.67 1.42 -14.70
C ALA A 498 14.92 0.47 -15.89
N PHE A 499 14.16 0.62 -16.97
CA PHE A 499 14.32 -0.19 -18.18
C PHE A 499 15.62 0.13 -18.95
N HIS A 500 16.03 1.39 -19.01
CA HIS A 500 17.26 1.79 -19.71
C HIS A 500 18.54 1.62 -18.87
N GLY A 501 18.42 1.51 -17.56
CA GLY A 501 19.55 1.48 -16.62
C GLY A 501 20.34 0.17 -16.57
N GLY A 502 19.92 -0.90 -17.28
CA GLY A 502 20.61 -2.20 -17.25
C GLY A 502 20.53 -2.93 -15.90
N HIS A 503 19.52 -2.63 -15.09
CA HIS A 503 19.26 -3.23 -13.78
C HIS A 503 18.09 -4.20 -13.83
N PRO A 504 18.30 -5.51 -14.07
CA PRO A 504 17.22 -6.49 -14.22
C PRO A 504 16.33 -6.59 -12.99
N GLU A 505 16.86 -6.31 -11.80
CA GLU A 505 16.13 -6.30 -10.55
C GLU A 505 15.05 -5.22 -10.47
N THR A 506 15.13 -4.16 -11.26
CA THR A 506 14.11 -3.11 -11.29
C THR A 506 12.88 -3.50 -12.11
N VAL A 507 13.00 -4.46 -13.02
CA VAL A 507 11.91 -4.88 -13.91
C VAL A 507 10.71 -5.46 -13.14
N PRO A 508 10.87 -6.49 -12.27
CA PRO A 508 9.73 -7.02 -11.54
C PRO A 508 9.16 -6.01 -10.54
N LEU A 509 9.98 -5.12 -9.95
CA LEU A 509 9.52 -4.05 -9.08
C LEU A 509 8.62 -3.07 -9.85
N ALA A 510 9.08 -2.63 -11.01
CA ALA A 510 8.34 -1.74 -11.90
C ALA A 510 7.01 -2.37 -12.32
N LEU A 511 7.06 -3.62 -12.75
CA LEU A 511 5.87 -4.34 -13.20
C LEU A 511 4.88 -4.56 -12.05
N GLY A 512 5.35 -4.88 -10.84
CA GLY A 512 4.52 -5.00 -9.65
C GLY A 512 3.73 -3.73 -9.36
N LEU A 513 4.36 -2.56 -9.44
CA LEU A 513 3.68 -1.27 -9.26
C LEU A 513 2.67 -0.98 -10.37
N VAL A 514 3.04 -1.18 -11.63
CA VAL A 514 2.13 -0.97 -12.77
C VAL A 514 0.89 -1.87 -12.66
N LEU A 515 1.08 -3.13 -12.31
CA LEU A 515 -0.01 -4.09 -12.14
C LEU A 515 -0.89 -3.75 -10.93
N MET A 516 -0.31 -3.22 -9.83
CA MET A 516 -1.09 -2.71 -8.70
C MET A 516 -1.94 -1.50 -9.12
N MET A 517 -1.38 -0.54 -9.86
CA MET A 517 -2.12 0.62 -10.36
C MET A 517 -3.27 0.20 -11.30
N ALA A 518 -3.03 -0.79 -12.17
CA ALA A 518 -4.07 -1.37 -13.01
C ALA A 518 -5.13 -2.09 -12.18
N HIS A 519 -4.75 -2.82 -11.13
CA HIS A 519 -5.69 -3.52 -10.25
C HIS A 519 -6.57 -2.53 -9.45
N ALA A 520 -6.06 -1.37 -9.09
CA ALA A 520 -6.81 -0.30 -8.43
C ALA A 520 -7.99 0.24 -9.25
N SER A 521 -8.04 -0.03 -10.57
CA SER A 521 -9.21 0.30 -11.41
C SER A 521 -10.40 -0.67 -11.24
N VAL A 522 -10.20 -1.79 -10.57
CA VAL A 522 -11.23 -2.82 -10.36
C VAL A 522 -11.37 -3.27 -8.91
N ASP A 523 -10.56 -2.73 -8.01
CA ASP A 523 -10.63 -2.98 -6.56
C ASP A 523 -10.21 -1.76 -5.75
N LEU A 524 -10.31 -1.88 -4.43
CA LEU A 524 -9.93 -0.89 -3.43
C LEU A 524 -8.56 -1.28 -2.86
N LEU A 525 -7.51 -0.54 -3.17
CA LEU A 525 -6.14 -0.87 -2.77
C LEU A 525 -5.45 0.22 -1.96
N PHE A 526 -5.70 1.50 -2.30
CA PHE A 526 -4.97 2.62 -1.72
C PHE A 526 -5.38 2.95 -0.27
N TRP A 527 -6.46 2.34 0.19
CA TRP A 527 -6.92 2.46 1.58
C TRP A 527 -6.25 1.47 2.55
N PHE A 528 -5.49 0.50 2.01
CA PHE A 528 -4.86 -0.56 2.79
C PHE A 528 -3.39 -0.26 3.02
N THR A 529 -3.06 0.16 4.23
CA THR A 529 -1.71 0.61 4.60
C THR A 529 -0.60 -0.39 4.29
N PRO A 530 -0.73 -1.73 4.48
CA PRO A 530 0.33 -2.66 4.13
C PRO A 530 0.64 -2.70 2.63
N LEU A 531 -0.40 -2.52 1.78
CA LEU A 531 -0.23 -2.46 0.33
C LEU A 531 0.53 -1.20 -0.06
N MET A 532 0.12 -0.06 0.51
CA MET A 532 0.76 1.23 0.26
C MET A 532 2.20 1.27 0.79
N PHE A 533 2.50 0.67 1.94
CA PHE A 533 3.87 0.57 2.45
C PHE A 533 4.74 -0.30 1.55
N THR A 534 4.22 -1.41 1.06
CA THR A 534 4.95 -2.28 0.12
C THR A 534 5.21 -1.55 -1.20
N ALA A 535 4.21 -0.85 -1.76
CA ALA A 535 4.38 -0.04 -2.96
C ALA A 535 5.40 1.10 -2.75
N THR A 536 5.35 1.76 -1.61
CA THR A 536 6.29 2.80 -1.18
C THR A 536 7.72 2.26 -1.09
N PHE A 537 7.91 1.11 -0.47
CA PHE A 537 9.21 0.44 -0.38
C PHE A 537 9.75 0.12 -1.78
N ILE A 538 8.91 -0.44 -2.66
CA ILE A 538 9.27 -0.75 -4.05
C ILE A 538 9.70 0.53 -4.79
N ALA A 539 8.92 1.60 -4.71
CA ALA A 539 9.24 2.88 -5.37
C ALA A 539 10.56 3.48 -4.86
N ALA A 540 10.79 3.45 -3.55
CA ALA A 540 12.03 3.94 -2.95
C ALA A 540 13.24 3.07 -3.35
N ALA A 541 13.09 1.74 -3.38
CA ALA A 541 14.13 0.82 -3.84
C ALA A 541 14.49 1.08 -5.31
N MET A 542 13.50 1.27 -6.18
CA MET A 542 13.72 1.61 -7.59
C MET A 542 14.47 2.94 -7.74
N THR A 543 14.11 3.97 -6.96
CA THR A 543 14.82 5.26 -6.97
C THR A 543 16.30 5.06 -6.62
N CYS A 544 16.60 4.33 -5.54
CA CYS A 544 17.98 4.05 -5.14
C CYS A 544 18.76 3.26 -6.20
N LEU A 545 18.12 2.28 -6.86
CA LEU A 545 18.75 1.45 -7.87
C LEU A 545 19.04 2.21 -9.17
N THR A 546 18.20 3.17 -9.55
CA THR A 546 18.35 3.94 -10.81
C THR A 546 19.24 5.17 -10.67
N ASP A 547 19.26 5.85 -9.51
CA ASP A 547 20.03 7.10 -9.34
C ASP A 547 21.55 6.84 -9.21
N GLN A 548 21.97 5.69 -8.68
CA GLN A 548 23.40 5.37 -8.51
C GLN A 548 24.08 4.83 -9.77
N SER A 549 23.33 4.53 -10.82
CA SER A 549 23.91 4.06 -12.08
C SER A 549 24.82 5.08 -12.76
N SER A 550 24.58 6.38 -12.57
CA SER A 550 25.40 7.46 -13.12
C SER A 550 26.74 7.66 -12.39
N THR A 551 26.83 7.27 -11.12
CA THR A 551 28.05 7.46 -10.30
C THR A 551 28.96 6.22 -10.27
N GLU A 552 28.42 5.00 -10.34
CA GLU A 552 29.23 3.77 -10.42
C GLU A 552 29.87 3.59 -11.81
N THR A 553 29.16 3.92 -12.89
CA THR A 553 29.74 3.88 -14.27
C THR A 553 30.92 4.84 -14.41
N ALA A 554 30.91 5.96 -13.70
CA ALA A 554 32.04 6.90 -13.68
C ALA A 554 33.21 6.43 -12.80
N ARG A 555 33.00 5.56 -11.81
CA ARG A 555 34.02 5.00 -10.93
C ARG A 555 34.61 3.67 -11.42
N ASP A 556 33.86 2.90 -12.20
CA ASP A 556 34.36 1.65 -12.80
C ASP A 556 35.13 1.90 -14.11
N LEU A 557 35.10 3.14 -14.64
CA LEU A 557 35.85 3.61 -15.79
C LEU A 557 37.11 4.43 -15.40
N SER A 558 37.31 4.71 -14.11
CA SER A 558 38.50 5.34 -13.55
C SER A 558 39.31 4.35 -12.68
#